data_a689eb0a74fcd156d28666703957484f
#
_entry.id   a689eb0a74fcd156d28666703957484f
#
_cell.length_a   1.000
_cell.length_b   1.000
_cell.length_c   1.000
_cell.angle_alpha   90.00
_cell.angle_beta   90.00
_cell.angle_gamma   90.00
#
_symmetry.space_group_name_H-M   'P 1'
#
loop_
_entity.id
_entity.type
_entity.pdbx_description
1 polymer ?
#
loop_
_entity_poly.entity_id
_entity_poly.type
_entity_poly.pdbx_seq_one_letter_code
_entity_poly.pdbx_strand_id
1 'polypeptide(L)'
;MNAFMRAGALSHMIIGHNHELVVNLQPDWLRELPLRGRLSVAEPMARHCSWRAGGTAERFFEPVDLADLVMFLRAAPPEETLTVIGLGSNLLVRDGGLRGTVIATAQAFDQITWHADHTVHAGAGVACAKVAKLAARRQLGGGEFLAGIPGTIGGALAMNAGAFGYEIWGLVEGVETINRRGEIQSRPASAFQAAYRQVAGLDQEWFVAGILRLTTDPTAAARVRSLLAQRSLQQPLGLPSCGSVFKNPAGDFAGRLIEAAGRKGARQGGAYVSPKHANFIINDGTATAADIEDLMLSLQQHVVQQFGVHLESEVRILGERAAPVATL
;
A
#
# COMPACT_ATOMS: atom_id res chain seq x y z
N MET A 1 27.93 43.30 -16.02
CA MET A 1 27.39 43.40 -14.64
C MET A 1 25.90 43.66 -14.77
N ASN A 2 25.05 42.62 -14.98
CA ASN A 2 23.57 42.67 -14.98
C ASN A 2 23.00 41.35 -15.55
N ALA A 3 23.26 40.22 -14.92
CA ALA A 3 22.61 38.93 -15.27
C ALA A 3 22.24 38.06 -14.03
N PHE A 4 22.59 38.49 -12.81
CA PHE A 4 22.38 37.68 -11.60
C PHE A 4 21.19 38.09 -10.72
N MET A 5 20.46 39.16 -11.06
CA MET A 5 19.33 39.64 -10.23
C MET A 5 17.92 39.20 -10.70
N ARG A 6 17.77 38.42 -11.79
CA ARG A 6 16.44 37.98 -12.26
C ARG A 6 16.03 36.58 -11.83
N ALA A 7 16.95 35.75 -11.34
CA ALA A 7 16.61 34.35 -10.93
C ALA A 7 15.99 34.26 -9.53
N GLY A 8 16.27 35.23 -8.62
CA GLY A 8 15.74 35.18 -7.26
C GLY A 8 14.28 35.65 -7.11
N ALA A 9 13.80 36.51 -8.01
CA ALA A 9 12.43 37.02 -7.94
C ALA A 9 11.39 36.05 -8.48
N LEU A 10 11.77 35.17 -9.43
CA LEU A 10 10.86 34.15 -10.00
C LEU A 10 10.63 32.98 -9.05
N SER A 11 11.62 32.59 -8.24
CA SER A 11 11.43 31.50 -7.26
C SER A 11 10.50 31.88 -6.10
N HIS A 12 10.50 33.15 -5.67
CA HIS A 12 9.60 33.62 -4.62
C HIS A 12 8.17 33.84 -5.12
N MET A 13 7.99 34.21 -6.39
CA MET A 13 6.65 34.34 -7.00
C MET A 13 5.96 32.97 -7.24
N ILE A 14 6.72 31.93 -7.57
CA ILE A 14 6.16 30.59 -7.79
C ILE A 14 5.70 29.95 -6.47
N ILE A 15 6.42 30.17 -5.37
CA ILE A 15 6.05 29.65 -4.04
C ILE A 15 4.80 30.37 -3.50
N GLY A 16 4.67 31.67 -3.68
CA GLY A 16 3.49 32.44 -3.26
C GLY A 16 2.22 32.03 -4.02
N HIS A 17 2.29 31.89 -5.33
CA HIS A 17 1.13 31.50 -6.17
C HIS A 17 0.65 30.06 -5.90
N ASN A 18 1.55 29.12 -5.65
CA ASN A 18 1.16 27.75 -5.31
C ASN A 18 0.49 27.66 -3.94
N HIS A 19 0.91 28.46 -2.96
CA HIS A 19 0.31 28.44 -1.64
C HIS A 19 -1.11 29.04 -1.64
N GLU A 20 -1.35 30.14 -2.36
CA GLU A 20 -2.69 30.73 -2.51
C GLU A 20 -3.63 29.82 -3.32
N LEU A 21 -3.15 29.16 -4.38
CA LEU A 21 -3.93 28.16 -5.14
C LEU A 21 -4.32 26.96 -4.29
N VAL A 22 -3.40 26.47 -3.45
CA VAL A 22 -3.67 25.35 -2.53
C VAL A 22 -4.75 25.70 -1.52
N VAL A 23 -4.70 26.91 -0.94
CA VAL A 23 -5.69 27.37 0.04
C VAL A 23 -7.08 27.52 -0.58
N ASN A 24 -7.18 27.95 -1.84
CA ASN A 24 -8.47 28.13 -2.52
C ASN A 24 -9.14 26.80 -2.97
N LEU A 25 -8.39 25.69 -3.03
CA LEU A 25 -8.93 24.36 -3.39
C LEU A 25 -9.28 23.50 -2.16
N GLN A 26 -9.00 23.97 -0.95
CA GLN A 26 -9.38 23.28 0.27
C GLN A 26 -10.81 23.61 0.69
N PRO A 27 -11.60 22.63 1.12
CA PRO A 27 -12.93 22.87 1.66
C PRO A 27 -12.84 23.66 2.99
N ASP A 28 -13.87 24.43 3.30
CA ASP A 28 -13.86 25.36 4.44
C ASP A 28 -13.57 24.66 5.78
N TRP A 29 -14.09 23.46 5.99
CA TRP A 29 -13.87 22.66 7.20
C TRP A 29 -12.40 22.31 7.44
N LEU A 30 -11.56 22.30 6.39
CA LEU A 30 -10.16 21.91 6.46
C LEU A 30 -9.21 23.12 6.63
N ARG A 31 -9.62 24.32 6.19
CA ARG A 31 -8.76 25.51 6.15
C ARG A 31 -8.31 25.98 7.54
N GLU A 32 -9.15 25.84 8.55
CA GLU A 32 -8.89 26.33 9.90
C GLU A 32 -8.34 25.26 10.85
N LEU A 33 -8.18 24.01 10.37
CA LEU A 33 -7.65 22.94 11.21
C LEU A 33 -6.15 23.15 11.47
N PRO A 34 -5.72 23.15 12.75
CA PRO A 34 -4.30 23.31 13.11
C PRO A 34 -3.56 21.97 12.92
N LEU A 35 -3.64 21.41 11.72
CA LEU A 35 -2.92 20.17 11.38
C LEU A 35 -1.42 20.41 11.39
N ARG A 36 -0.68 19.46 11.94
CA ARG A 36 0.78 19.50 12.00
C ARG A 36 1.43 18.72 10.84
N GLY A 37 0.69 17.80 10.26
CA GLY A 37 1.10 17.01 9.13
C GLY A 37 1.02 17.75 7.80
N ARG A 38 1.57 17.13 6.78
CA ARG A 38 1.55 17.68 5.41
C ARG A 38 0.20 17.42 4.74
N LEU A 39 -0.44 18.48 4.29
CA LEU A 39 -1.62 18.41 3.44
C LEU A 39 -1.28 18.94 2.05
N SER A 40 -1.54 18.12 1.02
CA SER A 40 -1.31 18.48 -0.38
C SER A 40 -2.62 18.34 -1.18
N VAL A 41 -2.77 19.13 -2.22
CA VAL A 41 -3.86 19.01 -3.21
C VAL A 41 -3.30 18.54 -4.55
N ALA A 42 -4.11 17.82 -5.31
CA ALA A 42 -3.72 17.22 -6.59
C ALA A 42 -2.39 16.43 -6.52
N GLU A 43 -2.18 15.68 -5.41
CA GLU A 43 -0.94 14.93 -5.18
C GLU A 43 -0.84 13.73 -6.13
N PRO A 44 0.26 13.62 -6.92
CA PRO A 44 0.43 12.51 -7.85
C PRO A 44 0.59 11.17 -7.13
N MET A 45 -0.37 10.26 -7.28
CA MET A 45 -0.35 8.94 -6.63
C MET A 45 0.73 8.01 -7.16
N ALA A 46 1.29 8.29 -8.33
CA ALA A 46 2.49 7.60 -8.83
C ALA A 46 3.69 7.66 -7.87
N ARG A 47 3.77 8.68 -7.01
CA ARG A 47 4.80 8.81 -5.96
C ARG A 47 4.55 7.92 -4.75
N HIS A 48 3.31 7.47 -4.58
CA HIS A 48 2.81 6.75 -3.40
C HIS A 48 2.35 5.32 -3.74
N CYS A 49 2.64 4.83 -4.94
CA CYS A 49 2.37 3.47 -5.39
C CYS A 49 3.66 2.79 -5.88
N SER A 50 3.82 1.51 -5.57
CA SER A 50 5.01 0.75 -5.98
C SER A 50 5.13 0.60 -7.50
N TRP A 51 4.06 0.67 -8.26
CA TRP A 51 4.09 0.71 -9.73
C TRP A 51 4.56 2.04 -10.31
N ARG A 52 4.59 3.10 -9.52
CA ARG A 52 4.95 4.46 -9.97
C ARG A 52 4.06 4.94 -11.13
N ALA A 53 2.79 4.55 -11.11
CA ALA A 53 1.76 4.94 -12.06
C ALA A 53 0.48 5.31 -11.32
N GLY A 54 -0.39 6.11 -11.96
CA GLY A 54 -1.68 6.51 -11.41
C GLY A 54 -1.92 8.00 -11.42
N GLY A 55 -3.19 8.38 -11.38
CA GLY A 55 -3.66 9.76 -11.33
C GLY A 55 -3.36 10.47 -10.02
N THR A 56 -4.06 11.55 -9.74
CA THR A 56 -3.85 12.40 -8.55
C THR A 56 -4.87 12.08 -7.46
N ALA A 57 -4.47 12.22 -6.20
CA ALA A 57 -5.40 12.37 -5.08
C ALA A 57 -5.87 13.81 -5.02
N GLU A 58 -7.18 14.03 -4.89
CA GLU A 58 -7.74 15.36 -4.73
C GLU A 58 -7.12 16.09 -3.54
N ARG A 59 -7.06 15.39 -2.39
CA ARG A 59 -6.33 15.78 -1.18
C ARG A 59 -5.48 14.63 -0.69
N PHE A 60 -4.31 14.93 -0.15
CA PHE A 60 -3.38 13.94 0.38
C PHE A 60 -2.86 14.44 1.73
N PHE A 61 -3.15 13.69 2.79
CA PHE A 61 -2.78 14.04 4.16
C PHE A 61 -1.79 13.03 4.73
N GLU A 62 -0.67 13.54 5.23
CA GLU A 62 0.36 12.79 5.96
C GLU A 62 0.36 13.28 7.40
N PRO A 63 -0.41 12.65 8.30
CA PRO A 63 -0.41 13.03 9.71
C PRO A 63 0.97 12.78 10.32
N VAL A 64 1.40 13.63 11.27
CA VAL A 64 2.67 13.43 11.99
C VAL A 64 2.55 12.36 13.09
N ASP A 65 1.35 12.17 13.64
CA ASP A 65 1.05 11.19 14.68
C ASP A 65 -0.46 10.89 14.76
N LEU A 66 -0.82 10.05 15.72
CA LEU A 66 -2.21 9.64 15.95
C LEU A 66 -3.11 10.80 16.37
N ALA A 67 -2.60 11.76 17.17
CA ALA A 67 -3.39 12.91 17.61
C ALA A 67 -3.75 13.83 16.45
N ASP A 68 -2.83 13.99 15.49
CA ASP A 68 -3.05 14.76 14.27
C ASP A 68 -4.10 14.09 13.36
N LEU A 69 -4.04 12.75 13.23
CA LEU A 69 -5.09 11.99 12.52
C LEU A 69 -6.45 12.10 13.21
N VAL A 70 -6.51 11.99 14.53
CA VAL A 70 -7.76 12.14 15.32
C VAL A 70 -8.38 13.50 15.08
N MET A 71 -7.56 14.57 15.07
CA MET A 71 -8.03 15.93 14.80
C MET A 71 -8.65 16.04 13.41
N PHE A 72 -7.98 15.51 12.41
CA PHE A 72 -8.50 15.47 11.03
C PHE A 72 -9.82 14.70 10.93
N LEU A 73 -9.87 13.46 11.48
CA LEU A 73 -11.05 12.60 11.39
C LEU A 73 -12.28 13.21 12.07
N ARG A 74 -12.10 13.88 13.21
CA ARG A 74 -13.20 14.54 13.94
C ARG A 74 -13.79 15.72 13.19
N ALA A 75 -13.00 16.39 12.38
CA ALA A 75 -13.43 17.55 11.59
C ALA A 75 -13.97 17.14 10.21
N ALA A 76 -13.54 16.00 9.67
CA ALA A 76 -13.95 15.54 8.35
C ALA A 76 -15.45 15.25 8.32
N PRO A 77 -16.22 15.88 7.41
CA PRO A 77 -17.66 15.67 7.32
C PRO A 77 -17.96 14.22 6.88
N PRO A 78 -19.16 13.70 7.22
CA PRO A 78 -19.53 12.30 6.91
C PRO A 78 -19.44 11.93 5.43
N GLU A 79 -19.68 12.86 4.54
CA GLU A 79 -19.62 12.71 3.08
C GLU A 79 -18.19 12.73 2.51
N GLU A 80 -17.20 13.15 3.28
CA GLU A 80 -15.81 13.13 2.83
C GLU A 80 -15.33 11.70 2.58
N THR A 81 -14.93 11.41 1.36
CA THR A 81 -14.37 10.11 1.03
C THR A 81 -12.96 9.98 1.59
N LEU A 82 -12.72 8.98 2.43
CA LEU A 82 -11.43 8.72 3.04
C LEU A 82 -10.81 7.43 2.50
N THR A 83 -9.59 7.53 2.00
CA THR A 83 -8.79 6.38 1.55
C THR A 83 -7.52 6.31 2.38
N VAL A 84 -7.37 5.28 3.22
CA VAL A 84 -6.17 5.10 4.03
C VAL A 84 -5.19 4.17 3.31
N ILE A 85 -3.94 4.61 3.21
CA ILE A 85 -2.86 3.85 2.58
C ILE A 85 -1.63 3.73 3.48
N GLY A 86 -0.88 2.62 3.30
CA GLY A 86 0.49 2.48 3.80
C GLY A 86 1.51 2.90 2.73
N LEU A 87 2.40 1.97 2.33
CA LEU A 87 3.42 2.21 1.29
C LEU A 87 2.89 2.06 -0.15
N GLY A 88 1.59 1.86 -0.37
CA GLY A 88 1.03 1.66 -1.71
C GLY A 88 1.58 0.45 -2.47
N SER A 89 2.02 -0.58 -1.74
CA SER A 89 2.67 -1.75 -2.32
C SER A 89 1.69 -2.77 -2.93
N ASN A 90 0.39 -2.58 -2.73
CA ASN A 90 -0.68 -3.41 -3.29
C ASN A 90 -1.82 -2.54 -3.87
N LEU A 91 -1.46 -1.41 -4.47
CA LEU A 91 -2.40 -0.39 -4.91
C LEU A 91 -2.15 0.01 -6.36
N LEU A 92 -3.21 0.05 -7.16
CA LEU A 92 -3.28 0.72 -8.45
C LEU A 92 -4.31 1.85 -8.35
N VAL A 93 -3.88 3.08 -8.54
CA VAL A 93 -4.78 4.23 -8.65
C VAL A 93 -5.00 4.53 -10.12
N ARG A 94 -6.26 4.48 -10.57
CA ARG A 94 -6.63 4.79 -11.95
C ARG A 94 -6.27 6.22 -12.34
N ASP A 95 -6.05 6.46 -13.62
CA ASP A 95 -5.51 7.73 -14.14
C ASP A 95 -6.43 8.93 -13.91
N GLY A 96 -7.76 8.74 -13.71
CA GLY A 96 -8.70 9.79 -13.31
C GLY A 96 -8.56 10.22 -11.84
N GLY A 97 -7.77 9.50 -11.04
CA GLY A 97 -7.42 9.86 -9.67
C GLY A 97 -8.44 9.45 -8.61
N LEU A 98 -8.22 9.93 -7.39
CA LEU A 98 -9.02 9.66 -6.20
C LEU A 98 -9.71 10.93 -5.73
N ARG A 99 -11.01 10.86 -5.51
CA ARG A 99 -11.81 11.91 -4.86
C ARG A 99 -11.63 11.84 -3.35
N GLY A 100 -11.89 12.97 -2.69
CA GLY A 100 -11.78 13.08 -1.24
C GLY A 100 -10.34 13.12 -0.76
N THR A 101 -10.08 12.58 0.43
CA THR A 101 -8.76 12.65 1.06
C THR A 101 -8.12 11.27 1.17
N VAL A 102 -6.91 11.15 0.63
CA VAL A 102 -6.00 10.02 0.89
C VAL A 102 -5.20 10.31 2.15
N ILE A 103 -5.21 9.39 3.11
CA ILE A 103 -4.47 9.47 4.37
C ILE A 103 -3.33 8.47 4.31
N ALA A 104 -2.09 8.96 4.36
CA ALA A 104 -0.89 8.12 4.33
C ALA A 104 -0.35 7.90 5.75
N THR A 105 -0.36 6.64 6.21
CA THR A 105 -0.03 6.27 7.60
C THR A 105 1.42 5.84 7.80
N ALA A 106 2.19 5.66 6.73
CA ALA A 106 3.52 5.05 6.79
C ALA A 106 4.55 5.80 7.65
N GLN A 107 4.38 7.10 7.88
CA GLN A 107 5.27 7.91 8.71
C GLN A 107 4.68 8.23 10.09
N ALA A 108 3.35 8.18 10.23
CA ALA A 108 2.64 8.58 11.44
C ALA A 108 2.66 7.51 12.55
N PHE A 109 2.67 6.24 12.19
CA PHE A 109 2.54 5.11 13.13
C PHE A 109 3.74 4.18 12.97
N ASP A 110 4.96 4.68 13.20
CA ASP A 110 6.21 3.96 13.00
C ASP A 110 6.84 3.41 14.29
N GLN A 111 6.12 3.49 15.41
CA GLN A 111 6.55 3.05 16.73
C GLN A 111 6.54 1.52 16.84
N ILE A 112 7.57 0.97 17.49
CA ILE A 112 7.66 -0.45 17.84
C ILE A 112 8.00 -0.57 19.32
N THR A 113 7.13 -1.21 20.09
CA THR A 113 7.36 -1.52 21.51
C THR A 113 7.46 -3.02 21.71
N TRP A 114 8.50 -3.47 22.39
CA TRP A 114 8.76 -4.88 22.71
C TRP A 114 8.42 -5.15 24.15
N HIS A 115 7.65 -6.22 24.40
CA HIS A 115 7.27 -6.66 25.73
C HIS A 115 8.06 -7.91 26.15
N ALA A 116 8.18 -8.13 27.46
CA ALA A 116 8.98 -9.24 28.02
C ALA A 116 8.38 -10.63 27.70
N ASP A 117 7.11 -10.71 27.39
CA ASP A 117 6.37 -11.92 27.03
C ASP A 117 6.49 -12.30 25.54
N HIS A 118 7.45 -11.70 24.83
CA HIS A 118 7.68 -11.87 23.39
C HIS A 118 6.56 -11.30 22.47
N THR A 119 5.68 -10.47 23.00
CA THR A 119 4.80 -9.68 22.14
C THR A 119 5.48 -8.42 21.65
N VAL A 120 5.10 -7.98 20.45
CA VAL A 120 5.52 -6.73 19.86
C VAL A 120 4.30 -5.91 19.49
N HIS A 121 4.19 -4.69 20.03
CA HIS A 121 3.25 -3.70 19.57
C HIS A 121 3.91 -2.92 18.44
N ALA A 122 3.37 -3.05 17.22
CA ALA A 122 3.89 -2.43 16.01
C ALA A 122 2.82 -1.52 15.40
N GLY A 123 3.13 -0.24 15.27
CA GLY A 123 2.27 0.74 14.62
C GLY A 123 1.98 0.38 13.16
N ALA A 124 0.81 0.76 12.67
CA ALA A 124 0.34 0.41 11.32
C ALA A 124 1.25 0.93 10.20
N GLY A 125 2.02 2.00 10.44
CA GLY A 125 2.99 2.56 9.50
C GLY A 125 4.34 1.83 9.46
N VAL A 126 4.61 0.94 10.42
CA VAL A 126 5.87 0.19 10.46
C VAL A 126 5.97 -0.76 9.28
N ALA A 127 7.08 -0.74 8.55
CA ALA A 127 7.34 -1.71 7.48
C ALA A 127 7.45 -3.13 8.04
N CYS A 128 6.75 -4.11 7.44
CA CYS A 128 6.79 -5.52 7.84
C CYS A 128 8.23 -6.05 7.94
N ALA A 129 9.07 -5.72 6.95
CA ALA A 129 10.47 -6.11 6.94
C ALA A 129 11.29 -5.51 8.10
N LYS A 130 10.91 -4.33 8.65
CA LYS A 130 11.54 -3.72 9.83
C LYS A 130 11.24 -4.57 11.08
N VAL A 131 9.99 -5.00 11.26
CA VAL A 131 9.58 -5.87 12.36
C VAL A 131 10.36 -7.19 12.31
N ALA A 132 10.38 -7.89 11.16
CA ALA A 132 11.10 -9.14 10.99
C ALA A 132 12.59 -9.03 11.33
N LYS A 133 13.27 -7.99 10.82
CA LYS A 133 14.69 -7.77 11.08
C LYS A 133 15.00 -7.47 12.56
N LEU A 134 14.15 -6.66 13.20
CA LEU A 134 14.34 -6.31 14.61
C LEU A 134 14.00 -7.48 15.54
N ALA A 135 12.97 -8.28 15.22
CA ALA A 135 12.66 -9.52 15.92
C ALA A 135 13.83 -10.51 15.86
N ALA A 136 14.36 -10.76 14.67
CA ALA A 136 15.49 -11.66 14.46
C ALA A 136 16.75 -11.24 15.23
N ARG A 137 17.04 -9.94 15.35
CA ARG A 137 18.13 -9.41 16.18
C ARG A 137 17.93 -9.67 17.67
N ARG A 138 16.69 -9.85 18.12
CA ARG A 138 16.30 -10.20 19.49
C ARG A 138 16.18 -11.71 19.69
N GLN A 139 16.59 -12.50 18.71
CA GLN A 139 16.42 -13.96 18.70
C GLN A 139 14.95 -14.39 18.86
N LEU A 140 14.04 -13.59 18.27
CA LEU A 140 12.62 -13.89 18.19
C LEU A 140 12.26 -14.31 16.78
N GLY A 141 11.60 -15.45 16.66
CA GLY A 141 11.14 -16.10 15.45
C GLY A 141 9.62 -16.13 15.33
N GLY A 142 9.15 -16.80 14.27
CA GLY A 142 7.73 -16.88 13.86
C GLY A 142 7.32 -15.76 12.92
N GLY A 143 8.00 -14.61 12.94
CA GLY A 143 7.72 -13.45 12.08
C GLY A 143 8.68 -13.26 10.90
N GLU A 144 9.54 -14.22 10.57
CA GLU A 144 10.58 -14.08 9.54
C GLU A 144 10.00 -13.82 8.14
N PHE A 145 8.83 -14.39 7.85
CA PHE A 145 8.13 -14.22 6.58
C PHE A 145 7.71 -12.76 6.31
N LEU A 146 7.53 -11.95 7.37
CA LEU A 146 7.25 -10.52 7.25
C LEU A 146 8.36 -9.77 6.48
N ALA A 147 9.59 -10.29 6.47
CA ALA A 147 10.67 -9.74 5.64
C ALA A 147 10.38 -9.83 4.14
N GLY A 148 9.52 -10.75 3.72
CA GLY A 148 9.04 -10.93 2.36
C GLY A 148 7.83 -10.08 1.98
N ILE A 149 7.24 -9.30 2.89
CA ILE A 149 6.05 -8.48 2.63
C ILE A 149 6.47 -7.04 2.39
N PRO A 150 6.28 -6.49 1.17
CA PRO A 150 6.70 -5.14 0.82
C PRO A 150 5.64 -4.09 1.23
N GLY A 151 5.23 -4.09 2.48
CA GLY A 151 4.19 -3.20 2.98
C GLY A 151 4.37 -2.83 4.43
N THR A 152 3.40 -2.10 4.97
CA THR A 152 3.32 -1.78 6.39
C THR A 152 2.48 -2.81 7.15
N ILE A 153 2.62 -2.82 8.47
CA ILE A 153 1.81 -3.68 9.37
C ILE A 153 0.32 -3.42 9.15
N GLY A 154 -0.13 -2.16 9.07
CA GLY A 154 -1.54 -1.84 8.82
C GLY A 154 -2.05 -2.38 7.49
N GLY A 155 -1.26 -2.24 6.41
CA GLY A 155 -1.60 -2.83 5.11
C GLY A 155 -1.61 -4.36 5.14
N ALA A 156 -0.67 -4.98 5.86
CA ALA A 156 -0.63 -6.42 6.03
C ALA A 156 -1.81 -6.95 6.84
N LEU A 157 -2.20 -6.27 7.93
CA LEU A 157 -3.38 -6.60 8.72
C LEU A 157 -4.66 -6.51 7.87
N ALA A 158 -4.81 -5.44 7.07
CA ALA A 158 -6.02 -5.17 6.28
C ALA A 158 -6.31 -6.23 5.20
N MET A 159 -5.30 -6.95 4.73
CA MET A 159 -5.46 -7.95 3.68
C MET A 159 -4.98 -9.36 4.05
N ASN A 160 -4.69 -9.61 5.33
CA ASN A 160 -4.04 -10.86 5.78
C ASN A 160 -2.84 -11.20 4.89
N ALA A 161 -1.90 -10.24 4.77
CA ALA A 161 -0.73 -10.43 3.91
C ALA A 161 0.13 -11.60 4.40
N GLY A 162 0.65 -12.35 3.45
CA GLY A 162 1.48 -13.51 3.75
C GLY A 162 2.58 -13.73 2.71
N ALA A 163 3.56 -14.50 3.11
CA ALA A 163 4.67 -14.95 2.27
C ALA A 163 5.19 -16.29 2.81
N PHE A 164 5.76 -17.13 1.92
CA PHE A 164 6.39 -18.40 2.29
C PHE A 164 5.47 -19.38 3.07
N GLY A 165 4.17 -19.35 2.80
CA GLY A 165 3.19 -20.21 3.44
C GLY A 165 2.66 -19.73 4.80
N TYR A 166 3.06 -18.53 5.25
CA TYR A 166 2.59 -17.91 6.49
C TYR A 166 1.80 -16.64 6.20
N GLU A 167 0.91 -16.29 7.10
CA GLU A 167 0.07 -15.09 7.05
C GLU A 167 0.15 -14.32 8.37
N ILE A 168 0.02 -12.97 8.30
CA ILE A 168 0.23 -12.12 9.47
C ILE A 168 -0.74 -12.41 10.61
N TRP A 169 -2.01 -12.75 10.30
CA TRP A 169 -3.02 -13.03 11.33
C TRP A 169 -2.71 -14.27 12.18
N GLY A 170 -1.83 -15.16 11.72
CA GLY A 170 -1.28 -16.23 12.54
C GLY A 170 -0.40 -15.76 13.71
N LEU A 171 0.03 -14.49 13.72
CA LEU A 171 0.82 -13.87 14.79
C LEU A 171 -0.01 -12.90 15.63
N VAL A 172 -1.19 -12.48 15.18
CA VAL A 172 -1.95 -11.38 15.79
C VAL A 172 -2.64 -11.88 17.06
N GLU A 173 -2.39 -11.24 18.20
CA GLU A 173 -3.16 -11.38 19.42
C GLU A 173 -4.24 -10.33 19.57
N GLY A 174 -3.96 -9.13 19.09
CA GLY A 174 -4.87 -8.00 19.11
C GLY A 174 -4.44 -6.91 18.15
N VAL A 175 -5.30 -5.94 17.99
CA VAL A 175 -5.06 -4.77 17.14
C VAL A 175 -5.61 -3.53 17.82
N GLU A 176 -5.10 -2.38 17.43
CA GLU A 176 -5.75 -1.10 17.68
C GLU A 176 -6.33 -0.58 16.39
N THR A 177 -7.57 -0.13 16.44
CA THR A 177 -8.29 0.46 15.31
C THR A 177 -8.72 1.88 15.64
N ILE A 178 -8.92 2.68 14.61
CA ILE A 178 -9.52 4.01 14.69
C ILE A 178 -10.71 4.07 13.73
N ASN A 179 -11.82 4.61 14.20
CA ASN A 179 -12.99 4.82 13.37
C ASN A 179 -13.02 6.24 12.79
N ARG A 180 -14.04 6.52 11.96
CA ARG A 180 -14.25 7.81 11.31
C ARG A 180 -14.43 8.99 12.28
N ARG A 181 -14.85 8.73 13.53
CA ARG A 181 -14.99 9.75 14.58
C ARG A 181 -13.71 10.02 15.36
N GLY A 182 -12.60 9.37 14.97
CA GLY A 182 -11.33 9.47 15.68
C GLY A 182 -11.35 8.76 17.04
N GLU A 183 -12.21 7.76 17.21
CA GLU A 183 -12.29 6.92 18.42
C GLU A 183 -11.38 5.71 18.22
N ILE A 184 -10.48 5.48 19.17
CA ILE A 184 -9.52 4.38 19.15
C ILE A 184 -10.04 3.24 20.00
N GLN A 185 -9.95 2.02 19.49
CA GLN A 185 -10.36 0.81 20.18
C GLN A 185 -9.27 -0.24 20.12
N SER A 186 -9.01 -0.90 21.26
CA SER A 186 -8.21 -2.12 21.31
C SER A 186 -9.14 -3.32 21.14
N ARG A 187 -8.85 -4.18 20.17
CA ARG A 187 -9.71 -5.30 19.78
C ARG A 187 -8.89 -6.60 19.75
N PRO A 188 -9.38 -7.70 20.34
CA PRO A 188 -8.69 -8.99 20.28
C PRO A 188 -8.75 -9.55 18.85
N ALA A 189 -7.80 -10.42 18.49
CA ALA A 189 -7.78 -11.07 17.19
C ALA A 189 -9.09 -11.82 16.87
N SER A 190 -9.75 -12.39 17.90
CA SER A 190 -11.03 -13.10 17.77
C SER A 190 -12.21 -12.23 17.31
N ALA A 191 -12.08 -10.91 17.34
CA ALA A 191 -13.09 -9.99 16.81
C ALA A 191 -13.08 -9.90 15.26
N PHE A 192 -12.12 -10.58 14.60
CA PHE A 192 -11.93 -10.54 13.16
C PHE A 192 -11.97 -11.95 12.56
N GLN A 193 -12.33 -12.04 11.29
CA GLN A 193 -12.26 -13.27 10.51
C GLN A 193 -11.23 -13.08 9.39
N ALA A 194 -10.06 -13.70 9.56
CA ALA A 194 -9.00 -13.67 8.57
C ALA A 194 -9.08 -14.90 7.66
N ALA A 195 -9.06 -14.66 6.36
CA ALA A 195 -8.98 -15.66 5.31
C ALA A 195 -7.90 -15.26 4.30
N TYR A 196 -7.64 -16.12 3.32
CA TYR A 196 -6.62 -15.86 2.30
C TYR A 196 -6.88 -14.50 1.59
N ARG A 197 -6.01 -13.53 1.81
CA ARG A 197 -6.09 -12.16 1.29
C ARG A 197 -7.38 -11.42 1.61
N GLN A 198 -7.98 -11.73 2.74
CA GLN A 198 -9.22 -11.10 3.18
C GLN A 198 -9.30 -11.05 4.70
N VAL A 199 -9.82 -9.94 5.22
CA VAL A 199 -10.14 -9.77 6.65
C VAL A 199 -11.51 -9.13 6.76
N ALA A 200 -12.40 -9.77 7.51
CA ALA A 200 -13.70 -9.23 7.90
C ALA A 200 -13.68 -8.79 9.37
N GLY A 201 -14.56 -7.86 9.73
CA GLY A 201 -14.66 -7.30 11.09
C GLY A 201 -14.15 -5.85 11.21
N LEU A 202 -13.61 -5.26 10.13
CA LEU A 202 -13.37 -3.82 10.02
C LEU A 202 -14.64 -3.15 9.48
N ASP A 203 -15.39 -2.51 10.35
CA ASP A 203 -16.59 -1.76 9.96
C ASP A 203 -16.28 -0.25 10.00
N GLN A 204 -15.92 0.33 8.86
CA GLN A 204 -15.51 1.73 8.72
C GLN A 204 -14.39 2.15 9.70
N GLU A 205 -13.46 1.23 9.95
CA GLU A 205 -12.29 1.44 10.80
C GLU A 205 -11.00 1.20 10.03
N TRP A 206 -9.90 1.72 10.58
CA TRP A 206 -8.56 1.48 10.06
C TRP A 206 -7.65 1.01 11.18
N PHE A 207 -6.70 0.13 10.86
CA PHE A 207 -5.69 -0.31 11.82
C PHE A 207 -4.71 0.83 12.12
N VAL A 208 -4.44 1.07 13.39
CA VAL A 208 -3.40 1.98 13.88
C VAL A 208 -2.23 1.24 14.53
N ALA A 209 -2.43 0.02 15.01
CA ALA A 209 -1.36 -0.87 15.47
C ALA A 209 -1.77 -2.35 15.42
N GLY A 210 -0.77 -3.24 15.41
CA GLY A 210 -0.92 -4.67 15.65
C GLY A 210 -0.09 -5.14 16.83
N ILE A 211 -0.64 -6.05 17.64
CA ILE A 211 0.04 -6.75 18.72
C ILE A 211 0.33 -8.17 18.23
N LEU A 212 1.60 -8.46 17.99
CA LEU A 212 2.04 -9.72 17.37
C LEU A 212 2.78 -10.57 18.40
N ARG A 213 2.44 -11.88 18.47
CA ARG A 213 3.11 -12.88 19.30
C ARG A 213 4.24 -13.52 18.52
N LEU A 214 5.44 -13.51 19.11
CA LEU A 214 6.63 -14.15 18.56
C LEU A 214 7.12 -15.24 19.52
N THR A 215 8.09 -16.04 19.09
CA THR A 215 8.67 -17.13 19.87
C THR A 215 10.18 -17.00 19.95
N THR A 216 10.81 -17.49 21.01
CA THR A 216 12.27 -17.50 21.10
C THR A 216 12.85 -18.39 20.01
N ASP A 217 13.77 -17.85 19.21
CA ASP A 217 14.47 -18.58 18.16
C ASP A 217 15.82 -17.95 17.81
N PRO A 218 16.93 -18.53 18.25
CA PRO A 218 18.27 -18.05 17.90
C PRO A 218 18.61 -18.12 16.42
N THR A 219 17.86 -18.93 15.63
CA THR A 219 18.10 -19.12 14.20
C THR A 219 17.32 -18.14 13.31
N ALA A 220 16.45 -17.32 13.88
CA ALA A 220 15.57 -16.40 13.14
C ALA A 220 16.33 -15.51 12.14
N ALA A 221 17.49 -14.98 12.51
CA ALA A 221 18.29 -14.16 11.61
C ALA A 221 18.82 -14.92 10.39
N ALA A 222 19.16 -16.20 10.54
CA ALA A 222 19.58 -17.06 9.43
C ALA A 222 18.37 -17.37 8.52
N ARG A 223 17.20 -17.63 9.09
CA ARG A 223 15.97 -17.86 8.32
C ARG A 223 15.56 -16.62 7.51
N VAL A 224 15.58 -15.43 8.09
CA VAL A 224 15.30 -14.19 7.36
C VAL A 224 16.21 -14.06 6.12
N ARG A 225 17.52 -14.33 6.28
CA ARG A 225 18.46 -14.27 5.13
C ARG A 225 18.12 -15.31 4.05
N SER A 226 17.82 -16.54 4.45
CA SER A 226 17.44 -17.62 3.54
C SER A 226 16.15 -17.28 2.75
N LEU A 227 15.11 -16.82 3.42
CA LEU A 227 13.85 -16.42 2.78
C LEU A 227 14.03 -15.26 1.79
N LEU A 228 14.84 -14.26 2.14
CA LEU A 228 15.14 -13.14 1.24
C LEU A 228 15.97 -13.59 0.03
N ALA A 229 16.92 -14.52 0.21
CA ALA A 229 17.67 -15.10 -0.89
C ALA A 229 16.75 -15.88 -1.85
N GLN A 230 15.87 -16.73 -1.32
CA GLN A 230 14.88 -17.45 -2.11
C GLN A 230 13.97 -16.49 -2.89
N ARG A 231 13.47 -15.45 -2.24
CA ARG A 231 12.65 -14.42 -2.88
C ARG A 231 13.38 -13.72 -4.02
N SER A 232 14.65 -13.36 -3.80
CA SER A 232 15.49 -12.72 -4.81
C SER A 232 15.69 -13.59 -6.06
N LEU A 233 15.75 -14.92 -5.91
CA LEU A 233 15.84 -15.84 -7.03
C LEU A 233 14.54 -15.94 -7.83
N GLN A 234 13.38 -15.85 -7.18
CA GLN A 234 12.08 -16.13 -7.77
C GLN A 234 11.32 -14.88 -8.27
N GLN A 235 11.54 -13.72 -7.68
CA GLN A 235 10.76 -12.52 -7.95
C GLN A 235 11.58 -11.40 -8.59
N PRO A 236 10.98 -10.53 -9.43
CA PRO A 236 11.65 -9.42 -10.09
C PRO A 236 11.81 -8.22 -9.13
N LEU A 237 12.63 -8.38 -8.07
CA LEU A 237 12.85 -7.35 -7.07
C LEU A 237 13.53 -6.11 -7.67
N GLY A 238 13.20 -4.94 -7.12
CA GLY A 238 13.77 -3.65 -7.52
C GLY A 238 13.14 -3.01 -8.76
N LEU A 239 12.22 -3.71 -9.43
CA LEU A 239 11.45 -3.17 -10.54
C LEU A 239 10.11 -2.61 -10.04
N PRO A 240 9.55 -1.53 -10.69
CA PRO A 240 8.26 -0.96 -10.32
C PRO A 240 7.14 -1.98 -10.52
N SER A 241 6.62 -2.54 -9.42
CA SER A 241 5.53 -3.53 -9.41
C SER A 241 4.87 -3.59 -8.03
N CYS A 242 3.65 -4.11 -7.96
CA CYS A 242 2.91 -4.30 -6.70
C CYS A 242 2.88 -5.76 -6.20
N GLY A 243 3.93 -6.54 -6.49
CA GLY A 243 3.97 -7.96 -6.12
C GLY A 243 3.10 -8.81 -7.04
N SER A 244 2.50 -9.86 -6.48
CA SER A 244 1.54 -10.71 -7.20
C SER A 244 0.28 -9.95 -7.54
N VAL A 245 -0.10 -9.99 -8.83
CA VAL A 245 -1.26 -9.26 -9.34
C VAL A 245 -2.56 -9.99 -9.06
N PHE A 246 -2.54 -11.33 -9.09
CA PHE A 246 -3.70 -12.17 -8.87
C PHE A 246 -3.51 -13.09 -7.68
N LYS A 247 -4.60 -13.39 -6.99
CA LYS A 247 -4.67 -14.45 -6.00
C LYS A 247 -4.45 -15.81 -6.66
N ASN A 248 -3.88 -16.75 -5.92
CA ASN A 248 -3.83 -18.13 -6.39
C ASN A 248 -5.22 -18.75 -6.32
N PRO A 249 -5.72 -19.34 -7.41
CA PRO A 249 -6.98 -20.09 -7.39
C PRO A 249 -6.84 -21.38 -6.59
N ALA A 250 -7.97 -21.97 -6.19
CA ALA A 250 -7.97 -23.23 -5.45
C ALA A 250 -7.26 -24.35 -6.24
N GLY A 251 -6.27 -24.95 -5.61
CA GLY A 251 -5.52 -26.08 -6.18
C GLY A 251 -4.48 -25.72 -7.26
N ASP A 252 -4.25 -24.42 -7.55
CA ASP A 252 -3.30 -23.99 -8.58
C ASP A 252 -2.63 -22.65 -8.25
N PHE A 253 -1.70 -22.21 -9.10
CA PHE A 253 -0.98 -20.96 -8.98
C PHE A 253 -1.25 -20.03 -10.17
N ALA A 254 -1.66 -18.80 -9.90
CA ALA A 254 -1.91 -17.80 -10.94
C ALA A 254 -0.69 -17.61 -11.87
N GLY A 255 0.51 -17.56 -11.30
CA GLY A 255 1.76 -17.45 -12.09
C GLY A 255 1.95 -18.63 -13.06
N ARG A 256 1.67 -19.86 -12.65
CA ARG A 256 1.74 -21.05 -13.50
C ARG A 256 0.74 -20.97 -14.66
N LEU A 257 -0.50 -20.59 -14.37
CA LEU A 257 -1.56 -20.46 -15.38
C LEU A 257 -1.22 -19.40 -16.42
N ILE A 258 -0.74 -18.23 -16.01
CA ILE A 258 -0.33 -17.14 -16.90
C ILE A 258 0.86 -17.57 -17.77
N GLU A 259 1.83 -18.29 -17.19
CA GLU A 259 2.96 -18.84 -17.93
C GLU A 259 2.54 -19.89 -18.93
N ALA A 260 1.69 -20.84 -18.53
CA ALA A 260 1.14 -21.88 -19.41
C ALA A 260 0.27 -21.30 -20.53
N ALA A 261 -0.38 -20.15 -20.29
CA ALA A 261 -1.08 -19.38 -21.33
C ALA A 261 -0.13 -18.67 -22.30
N GLY A 262 1.19 -18.81 -22.17
CA GLY A 262 2.18 -18.19 -23.03
C GLY A 262 2.28 -16.67 -22.87
N ARG A 263 1.92 -16.13 -21.69
CA ARG A 263 1.80 -14.67 -21.49
C ARG A 263 3.00 -14.00 -20.80
N LYS A 264 4.08 -14.73 -20.47
CA LYS A 264 5.34 -14.10 -20.05
C LYS A 264 5.84 -13.12 -21.11
N GLY A 265 6.22 -11.91 -20.69
CA GLY A 265 6.69 -10.86 -21.59
C GLY A 265 5.57 -10.15 -22.38
N ALA A 266 4.30 -10.55 -22.24
CA ALA A 266 3.18 -9.83 -22.86
C ALA A 266 3.17 -8.36 -22.42
N ARG A 267 2.85 -7.43 -23.33
CA ARG A 267 2.91 -5.99 -23.10
C ARG A 267 1.58 -5.31 -23.42
N GLN A 268 1.33 -4.22 -22.70
CA GLN A 268 0.27 -3.25 -22.97
C GLN A 268 0.85 -1.86 -22.64
N GLY A 269 1.05 -1.00 -23.64
CA GLY A 269 1.78 0.25 -23.44
C GLY A 269 3.12 0.05 -22.76
N GLY A 270 3.36 0.76 -21.66
CA GLY A 270 4.55 0.64 -20.82
C GLY A 270 4.51 -0.50 -19.79
N ALA A 271 3.39 -1.21 -19.65
CA ALA A 271 3.25 -2.35 -18.75
C ALA A 271 3.65 -3.67 -19.40
N TYR A 272 4.33 -4.56 -18.67
CA TYR A 272 4.66 -5.90 -19.19
C TYR A 272 4.65 -6.97 -18.11
N VAL A 273 4.32 -8.20 -18.50
CA VAL A 273 4.41 -9.39 -17.63
C VAL A 273 5.88 -9.76 -17.45
N SER A 274 6.31 -9.88 -16.21
CA SER A 274 7.70 -10.24 -15.91
C SER A 274 8.06 -11.61 -16.50
N PRO A 275 9.21 -11.71 -17.22
CA PRO A 275 9.72 -13.00 -17.69
C PRO A 275 10.19 -13.89 -16.54
N LYS A 276 10.49 -13.30 -15.38
CA LYS A 276 10.97 -14.03 -14.20
C LYS A 276 9.84 -14.67 -13.41
N HIS A 277 8.70 -13.97 -13.26
CA HIS A 277 7.52 -14.44 -12.52
C HIS A 277 6.25 -13.93 -13.17
N ALA A 278 5.48 -14.82 -13.78
CA ALA A 278 4.35 -14.44 -14.64
C ALA A 278 3.19 -13.75 -13.90
N ASN A 279 3.09 -13.87 -12.58
CA ASN A 279 2.09 -13.14 -11.76
C ASN A 279 2.56 -11.74 -11.33
N PHE A 280 3.60 -11.18 -12.00
CA PHE A 280 4.10 -9.84 -11.77
C PHE A 280 3.99 -9.00 -13.04
N ILE A 281 3.34 -7.86 -12.95
CA ILE A 281 3.34 -6.84 -13.99
C ILE A 281 4.31 -5.73 -13.59
N ILE A 282 5.18 -5.38 -14.52
CA ILE A 282 6.22 -4.36 -14.34
C ILE A 282 5.85 -3.13 -15.16
N ASN A 283 6.02 -1.96 -14.58
CA ASN A 283 6.04 -0.70 -15.30
C ASN A 283 7.49 -0.43 -15.76
N ASP A 284 7.71 -0.24 -17.06
CA ASP A 284 9.03 0.08 -17.63
C ASP A 284 9.43 1.56 -17.42
N GLY A 285 8.58 2.34 -16.77
CA GLY A 285 8.75 3.77 -16.49
C GLY A 285 7.79 4.66 -17.30
N THR A 286 7.04 4.09 -18.24
CA THR A 286 6.12 4.82 -19.11
C THR A 286 4.65 4.37 -19.01
N ALA A 287 4.37 3.28 -18.25
CA ALA A 287 3.02 2.74 -18.14
C ALA A 287 2.07 3.72 -17.42
N THR A 288 0.88 3.86 -17.98
CA THR A 288 -0.29 4.44 -17.31
C THR A 288 -0.95 3.39 -16.40
N ALA A 289 -1.86 3.82 -15.51
CA ALA A 289 -2.66 2.87 -14.75
C ALA A 289 -3.61 2.07 -15.67
N ALA A 290 -4.09 2.68 -16.73
CA ALA A 290 -4.89 2.01 -17.76
C ALA A 290 -4.11 0.87 -18.43
N ASP A 291 -2.85 1.09 -18.83
CA ASP A 291 -2.01 0.04 -19.41
C ASP A 291 -1.89 -1.18 -18.49
N ILE A 292 -1.70 -0.95 -17.18
CA ILE A 292 -1.58 -2.00 -16.19
C ILE A 292 -2.91 -2.74 -16.02
N GLU A 293 -4.03 -2.02 -15.88
CA GLU A 293 -5.37 -2.59 -15.71
C GLU A 293 -5.79 -3.38 -16.95
N ASP A 294 -5.55 -2.86 -18.16
CA ASP A 294 -5.88 -3.53 -19.42
C ASP A 294 -5.02 -4.80 -19.62
N LEU A 295 -3.74 -4.76 -19.24
CA LEU A 295 -2.91 -5.97 -19.26
C LEU A 295 -3.46 -7.02 -18.28
N MET A 296 -3.89 -6.63 -17.06
CA MET A 296 -4.54 -7.54 -16.11
C MET A 296 -5.79 -8.19 -16.72
N LEU A 297 -6.68 -7.41 -17.34
CA LEU A 297 -7.88 -7.91 -17.99
C LEU A 297 -7.55 -8.88 -19.14
N SER A 298 -6.54 -8.56 -19.94
CA SER A 298 -6.06 -9.44 -21.00
C SER A 298 -5.57 -10.78 -20.46
N LEU A 299 -4.81 -10.78 -19.34
CA LEU A 299 -4.34 -12.01 -18.70
C LEU A 299 -5.50 -12.85 -18.17
N GLN A 300 -6.49 -12.26 -17.52
CA GLN A 300 -7.70 -12.95 -17.06
C GLN A 300 -8.43 -13.62 -18.21
N GLN A 301 -8.66 -12.92 -19.31
CA GLN A 301 -9.33 -13.43 -20.50
C GLN A 301 -8.61 -14.65 -21.10
N HIS A 302 -7.27 -14.57 -21.25
CA HIS A 302 -6.49 -15.69 -21.81
C HIS A 302 -6.52 -16.93 -20.91
N VAL A 303 -6.40 -16.74 -19.58
CA VAL A 303 -6.45 -17.84 -18.62
C VAL A 303 -7.84 -18.49 -18.61
N VAL A 304 -8.92 -17.69 -18.64
CA VAL A 304 -10.29 -18.21 -18.75
C VAL A 304 -10.48 -18.99 -20.05
N GLN A 305 -10.06 -18.45 -21.19
CA GLN A 305 -10.19 -19.10 -22.50
C GLN A 305 -9.47 -20.44 -22.58
N GLN A 306 -8.29 -20.54 -21.95
CA GLN A 306 -7.44 -21.72 -22.08
C GLN A 306 -7.69 -22.76 -20.99
N PHE A 307 -8.05 -22.35 -19.77
CA PHE A 307 -8.15 -23.24 -18.61
C PHE A 307 -9.50 -23.20 -17.91
N GLY A 308 -10.42 -22.31 -18.29
CA GLY A 308 -11.70 -22.12 -17.61
C GLY A 308 -11.60 -21.52 -16.20
N VAL A 309 -10.41 -21.01 -15.81
CA VAL A 309 -10.15 -20.49 -14.47
C VAL A 309 -10.24 -18.96 -14.47
N HIS A 310 -11.08 -18.41 -13.60
CA HIS A 310 -11.15 -16.95 -13.37
C HIS A 310 -10.10 -16.52 -12.34
N LEU A 311 -9.12 -15.71 -12.75
CA LEU A 311 -8.15 -15.13 -11.85
C LEU A 311 -8.77 -13.93 -11.11
N GLU A 312 -8.73 -13.94 -9.78
CA GLU A 312 -9.17 -12.82 -8.95
C GLU A 312 -7.99 -11.87 -8.67
N SER A 313 -8.21 -10.57 -8.83
CA SER A 313 -7.17 -9.56 -8.50
C SER A 313 -6.82 -9.62 -7.02
N GLU A 314 -5.52 -9.67 -6.70
CA GLU A 314 -5.00 -9.44 -5.35
C GLU A 314 -4.79 -7.93 -5.11
N VAL A 315 -4.44 -7.19 -6.16
CA VAL A 315 -4.21 -5.75 -6.12
C VAL A 315 -5.53 -5.00 -5.95
N ARG A 316 -5.52 -3.99 -5.08
CA ARG A 316 -6.63 -3.05 -4.93
C ARG A 316 -6.56 -1.98 -6.00
N ILE A 317 -7.58 -1.93 -6.85
CA ILE A 317 -7.73 -0.91 -7.89
C ILE A 317 -8.72 0.12 -7.38
N LEU A 318 -8.29 1.37 -7.28
CA LEU A 318 -9.07 2.49 -6.74
C LEU A 318 -9.11 3.65 -7.74
N GLY A 319 -10.10 4.53 -7.56
CA GLY A 319 -10.21 5.75 -8.34
C GLY A 319 -11.00 5.61 -9.64
N GLU A 320 -11.09 6.73 -10.34
CA GLU A 320 -11.86 6.88 -11.57
C GLU A 320 -10.98 6.60 -12.80
N ARG A 321 -11.55 6.05 -13.85
CA ARG A 321 -10.88 6.02 -15.16
C ARG A 321 -10.74 7.46 -15.69
N ALA A 322 -9.67 7.75 -16.42
CA ALA A 322 -9.55 9.01 -17.12
C ALA A 322 -10.73 9.18 -18.08
N ALA A 323 -11.28 10.39 -18.14
CA ALA A 323 -12.27 10.70 -19.18
C ALA A 323 -11.64 10.46 -20.56
N PRO A 324 -12.40 9.92 -21.53
CA PRO A 324 -11.90 9.83 -22.91
C PRO A 324 -11.44 11.21 -23.37
N VAL A 325 -10.22 11.28 -23.90
CA VAL A 325 -9.76 12.52 -24.54
C VAL A 325 -10.72 12.75 -25.72
N ALA A 326 -11.54 13.80 -25.63
CA ALA A 326 -12.36 14.21 -26.77
C ALA A 326 -11.40 14.49 -27.92
N THR A 327 -11.41 13.63 -28.93
CA THR A 327 -10.67 13.87 -30.17
C THR A 327 -11.38 15.06 -30.86
N LEU A 328 -10.71 16.23 -30.84
CA LEU A 328 -11.12 17.43 -31.54
C LEU A 328 -10.93 17.24 -33.04
#